data_197622eeeadf9d3844d0fdcbb2bd9c00
#
_entry.id   197622eeeadf9d3844d0fdcbb2bd9c00
#
_cell.length_a   1.000
_cell.length_b   1.000
_cell.length_c   1.000
_cell.angle_alpha   90.00
_cell.angle_beta   90.00
_cell.angle_gamma   90.00
#
_symmetry.space_group_name_H-M   'P 1'
#
loop_
_entity.id
_entity.type
_entity.pdbx_description
1 polymer ?
#
loop_
_entity_poly.entity_id
_entity_poly.type
_entity_poly.pdbx_seq_one_letter_code
_entity_poly.pdbx_strand_id
1 'polypeptide(L)'
;MSAVAGLPLGVQLLAALLVGAMVGSFLNVVIHRLPRMLERDWQAQARELLGLPVEAQPRYDLARPASHCPHCGHAISAWENVPLVSWIVLRGRCRHCRAPIGWRYPLVELLGALAAAAAVWCFGPTWQALAAAGFLWCAIALAFIDLDTRLLPDALTLPLLWAGLLVNLHGTFVPLPDAVLGAVAGYLVLWSIYWLFKLLTGKEGM
;
A
#
# COMPACT_ATOMS: atom_id res chain seq x y z
N MET A 1 18.74 -6.59 -16.06
CA MET A 1 17.53 -7.42 -16.30
C MET A 1 17.81 -8.67 -17.13
N SER A 2 18.79 -8.67 -18.04
CA SER A 2 19.18 -9.85 -18.84
C SER A 2 19.67 -11.05 -18.00
N ALA A 3 20.39 -10.82 -16.91
CA ALA A 3 20.91 -11.89 -16.05
C ALA A 3 19.80 -12.67 -15.30
N VAL A 4 18.73 -12.00 -14.89
CA VAL A 4 17.61 -12.64 -14.19
C VAL A 4 16.70 -13.43 -15.14
N ALA A 5 16.57 -12.96 -16.38
CA ALA A 5 15.77 -13.63 -17.41
C ALA A 5 16.32 -15.01 -17.82
N GLY A 6 17.63 -15.25 -17.62
CA GLY A 6 18.28 -16.53 -17.88
C GLY A 6 18.13 -17.58 -16.76
N LEU A 7 17.56 -17.21 -15.61
CA LEU A 7 17.37 -18.15 -14.49
C LEU A 7 16.11 -19.03 -14.71
N PRO A 8 16.09 -20.25 -14.14
CA PRO A 8 14.88 -21.07 -14.13
C PRO A 8 13.69 -20.34 -13.56
N LEU A 9 12.49 -20.55 -14.13
CA LEU A 9 11.26 -19.87 -13.70
C LEU A 9 11.01 -20.00 -12.18
N GLY A 10 11.27 -21.16 -11.59
CA GLY A 10 11.12 -21.37 -10.15
C GLY A 10 11.97 -20.41 -9.31
N VAL A 11 13.20 -20.12 -9.75
CA VAL A 11 14.10 -19.17 -9.08
C VAL A 11 13.60 -17.73 -9.23
N GLN A 12 13.09 -17.36 -10.41
CA GLN A 12 12.48 -16.04 -10.64
C GLN A 12 11.26 -15.81 -9.76
N LEU A 13 10.37 -16.82 -9.66
CA LEU A 13 9.19 -16.75 -8.80
C LEU A 13 9.54 -16.71 -7.32
N LEU A 14 10.52 -17.49 -6.87
CA LEU A 14 11.00 -17.45 -5.49
C LEU A 14 11.55 -16.07 -5.14
N ALA A 15 12.36 -15.50 -6.01
CA ALA A 15 12.88 -14.14 -5.81
C ALA A 15 11.76 -13.11 -5.75
N ALA A 16 10.76 -13.21 -6.65
CA ALA A 16 9.59 -12.34 -6.65
C ALA A 16 8.77 -12.48 -5.36
N LEU A 17 8.54 -13.69 -4.86
CA LEU A 17 7.86 -13.94 -3.58
C LEU A 17 8.60 -13.29 -2.41
N LEU A 18 9.92 -13.43 -2.35
CA LEU A 18 10.73 -12.83 -1.28
C LEU A 18 10.67 -11.30 -1.31
N VAL A 19 10.90 -10.70 -2.48
CA VAL A 19 10.82 -9.24 -2.66
C VAL A 19 9.40 -8.74 -2.36
N GLY A 20 8.38 -9.42 -2.89
CA GLY A 20 7.00 -9.08 -2.66
C GLY A 20 6.58 -9.17 -1.18
N ALA A 21 7.08 -10.16 -0.44
CA ALA A 21 6.86 -10.27 1.01
C ALA A 21 7.52 -9.10 1.77
N MET A 22 8.75 -8.71 1.40
CA MET A 22 9.43 -7.54 1.99
C MET A 22 8.64 -6.25 1.74
N VAL A 23 8.16 -6.05 0.51
CA VAL A 23 7.29 -4.91 0.19
C VAL A 23 5.99 -5.01 0.98
N GLY A 24 5.35 -6.18 1.07
CA GLY A 24 4.15 -6.42 1.87
C GLY A 24 4.32 -6.05 3.35
N SER A 25 5.48 -6.34 3.95
CA SER A 25 5.82 -5.91 5.31
C SER A 25 5.88 -4.38 5.40
N PHE A 26 6.46 -3.70 4.41
CA PHE A 26 6.44 -2.24 4.33
C PHE A 26 5.02 -1.68 4.10
N LEU A 27 4.18 -2.36 3.29
CA LEU A 27 2.78 -1.95 3.13
C LEU A 27 2.02 -1.92 4.45
N ASN A 28 2.29 -2.84 5.38
CA ASN A 28 1.71 -2.78 6.73
C ASN A 28 2.05 -1.45 7.44
N VAL A 29 3.28 -0.95 7.26
CA VAL A 29 3.68 0.36 7.80
C VAL A 29 2.89 1.49 7.13
N VAL A 30 2.77 1.47 5.80
CA VAL A 30 2.00 2.47 5.03
C VAL A 30 0.54 2.47 5.47
N ILE A 31 -0.11 1.32 5.48
CA ILE A 31 -1.51 1.14 5.87
C ILE A 31 -1.79 1.73 7.25
N HIS A 32 -0.88 1.51 8.20
CA HIS A 32 -1.07 1.94 9.58
C HIS A 32 -0.70 3.42 9.81
N ARG A 33 0.34 3.91 9.15
CA ARG A 33 0.90 5.24 9.44
C ARG A 33 0.35 6.35 8.55
N LEU A 34 0.12 6.06 7.26
CA LEU A 34 -0.29 7.11 6.32
C LEU A 34 -1.60 7.81 6.73
N PRO A 35 -2.67 7.11 7.13
CA PRO A 35 -3.88 7.78 7.59
C PRO A 35 -3.66 8.66 8.81
N ARG A 36 -2.84 8.20 9.77
CA ARG A 36 -2.50 8.98 10.97
C ARG A 36 -1.65 10.20 10.68
N MET A 37 -0.75 10.12 9.68
CA MET A 37 0.01 11.28 9.24
C MET A 37 -0.92 12.33 8.64
N LEU A 38 -1.83 11.93 7.76
CA LEU A 38 -2.82 12.81 7.16
C LEU A 38 -3.73 13.45 8.23
N GLU A 39 -4.21 12.67 9.19
CA GLU A 39 -5.03 13.19 10.28
C GLU A 39 -4.30 14.26 11.11
N ARG A 40 -3.01 14.04 11.41
CA ARG A 40 -2.19 15.03 12.12
C ARG A 40 -2.01 16.31 11.30
N ASP A 41 -1.76 16.19 10.00
CA ASP A 41 -1.61 17.32 9.11
C ASP A 41 -2.91 18.12 9.00
N TRP A 42 -4.05 17.46 8.88
CA TRP A 42 -5.37 18.11 8.87
C TRP A 42 -5.69 18.81 10.19
N GLN A 43 -5.37 18.18 11.32
CA GLN A 43 -5.54 18.80 12.64
C GLN A 43 -4.65 20.04 12.81
N ALA A 44 -3.39 19.99 12.35
CA ALA A 44 -2.48 21.13 12.38
C ALA A 44 -3.01 22.28 11.52
N GLN A 45 -3.44 22.01 10.28
CA GLN A 45 -4.04 22.98 9.38
C GLN A 45 -5.33 23.60 9.95
N ALA A 46 -6.20 22.78 10.53
CA ALA A 46 -7.43 23.26 11.15
C ALA A 46 -7.15 24.18 12.35
N ARG A 47 -6.16 23.86 13.19
CA ARG A 47 -5.75 24.72 14.31
C ARG A 47 -5.18 26.05 13.81
N GLU A 48 -4.35 26.01 12.76
CA GLU A 48 -3.79 27.23 12.16
C GLU A 48 -4.88 28.16 11.61
N LEU A 49 -5.86 27.59 10.87
CA LEU A 49 -7.01 28.35 10.36
C LEU A 49 -7.86 28.98 11.46
N LEU A 50 -7.95 28.35 12.61
CA LEU A 50 -8.70 28.85 13.78
C LEU A 50 -7.88 29.80 14.67
N GLY A 51 -6.61 30.08 14.31
CA GLY A 51 -5.71 30.90 15.12
C GLY A 51 -5.32 30.27 16.46
N LEU A 52 -5.47 28.95 16.59
CA LEU A 52 -5.10 28.19 17.78
C LEU A 52 -3.62 27.81 17.76
N PRO A 53 -2.98 27.69 18.94
CA PRO A 53 -1.57 27.28 18.99
C PRO A 53 -1.41 25.86 18.41
N VAL A 54 -0.48 25.72 17.47
CA VAL A 54 -0.08 24.40 16.93
C VAL A 54 0.99 23.83 17.87
N GLU A 55 0.66 22.78 18.59
CA GLU A 55 1.61 22.08 19.44
C GLU A 55 2.67 21.38 18.60
N ALA A 56 3.96 21.56 18.96
CA ALA A 56 5.05 20.82 18.34
C ALA A 56 4.93 19.33 18.66
N GLN A 57 4.49 18.54 17.69
CA GLN A 57 4.40 17.10 17.84
C GLN A 57 5.73 16.43 17.45
N PRO A 58 6.11 15.31 18.10
CA PRO A 58 7.27 14.55 17.71
C PRO A 58 7.11 14.06 16.25
N ARG A 59 8.24 14.03 15.54
CA ARG A 59 8.28 13.59 14.14
C ARG A 59 7.66 12.20 13.99
N TYR A 60 6.65 12.11 13.12
CA TYR A 60 5.95 10.88 12.82
C TYR A 60 5.85 10.74 11.30
N ASP A 61 6.59 9.79 10.73
CA ASP A 61 6.64 9.51 9.31
C ASP A 61 6.68 7.97 9.05
N LEU A 62 6.83 7.55 7.81
CA LEU A 62 6.91 6.13 7.47
C LEU A 62 8.14 5.43 8.07
N ALA A 63 9.21 6.15 8.38
CA ALA A 63 10.44 5.61 8.94
C ALA A 63 10.54 5.77 10.47
N ARG A 64 9.88 6.80 11.04
CA ARG A 64 9.98 7.14 12.47
C ARG A 64 8.62 7.28 13.13
N PRO A 65 8.48 6.82 14.38
CA PRO A 65 9.44 6.06 15.20
C PRO A 65 9.71 4.65 14.63
N ALA A 66 10.73 3.94 15.12
CA ALA A 66 10.95 2.53 14.78
C ALA A 66 9.71 1.69 15.14
N SER A 67 9.53 0.57 14.42
CA SER A 67 8.42 -0.35 14.71
C SER A 67 8.56 -0.93 16.12
N HIS A 68 7.48 -0.92 16.88
CA HIS A 68 7.46 -1.37 18.26
C HIS A 68 6.15 -2.09 18.59
N CYS A 69 6.18 -2.92 19.60
CA CYS A 69 4.97 -3.60 20.10
C CYS A 69 4.05 -2.57 20.75
N PRO A 70 2.76 -2.47 20.36
CA PRO A 70 1.84 -1.49 20.94
C PRO A 70 1.51 -1.76 22.41
N HIS A 71 1.72 -2.99 22.93
CA HIS A 71 1.42 -3.35 24.30
C HIS A 71 2.57 -3.10 25.28
N CYS A 72 3.82 -3.35 24.88
CA CYS A 72 4.95 -3.24 25.80
C CYS A 72 6.02 -2.24 25.36
N GLY A 73 5.86 -1.58 24.21
CA GLY A 73 6.85 -0.64 23.70
C GLY A 73 8.16 -1.26 23.20
N HIS A 74 8.32 -2.60 23.26
CA HIS A 74 9.52 -3.27 22.80
C HIS A 74 9.77 -2.97 21.31
N ALA A 75 10.98 -2.49 20.98
CA ALA A 75 11.38 -2.21 19.60
C ALA A 75 11.55 -3.53 18.81
N ILE A 76 10.88 -3.63 17.68
CA ILE A 76 10.93 -4.81 16.82
C ILE A 76 12.28 -4.83 16.09
N SER A 77 13.08 -5.88 16.31
CA SER A 77 14.36 -6.08 15.64
C SER A 77 14.17 -6.52 14.19
N ALA A 78 15.23 -6.39 13.36
CA ALA A 78 15.18 -6.81 11.95
C ALA A 78 14.78 -8.28 11.79
N TRP A 79 15.23 -9.16 12.70
CA TRP A 79 14.88 -10.59 12.67
C TRP A 79 13.43 -10.88 13.04
N GLU A 80 12.84 -10.05 13.90
CA GLU A 80 11.42 -10.12 14.28
C GLU A 80 10.51 -9.53 13.20
N ASN A 81 11.10 -8.87 12.20
CA ASN A 81 10.39 -8.25 11.07
C ASN A 81 10.63 -8.98 9.74
N VAL A 82 11.18 -10.21 9.78
CA VAL A 82 11.28 -11.06 8.57
C VAL A 82 9.87 -11.50 8.16
N PRO A 83 9.40 -11.08 6.95
CA PRO A 83 8.01 -11.28 6.55
C PRO A 83 7.60 -12.75 6.60
N LEU A 84 6.38 -13.02 7.06
CA LEU A 84 5.75 -14.33 7.24
C LEU A 84 6.50 -15.24 8.23
N VAL A 85 7.83 -15.36 8.10
CA VAL A 85 8.66 -16.25 8.90
C VAL A 85 8.61 -15.89 10.38
N SER A 86 8.82 -14.62 10.71
CA SER A 86 8.79 -14.16 12.10
C SER A 86 7.45 -14.44 12.78
N TRP A 87 6.35 -14.21 12.07
CA TRP A 87 5.00 -14.47 12.59
C TRP A 87 4.78 -15.96 12.88
N ILE A 88 5.22 -16.85 11.97
CA ILE A 88 5.12 -18.31 12.14
C ILE A 88 5.98 -18.77 13.32
N VAL A 89 7.26 -18.35 13.37
CA VAL A 89 8.22 -18.75 14.42
C VAL A 89 7.76 -18.27 15.80
N LEU A 90 7.25 -17.04 15.88
CA LEU A 90 6.73 -16.45 17.11
C LEU A 90 5.27 -16.85 17.42
N ARG A 91 4.68 -17.71 16.58
CA ARG A 91 3.29 -18.19 16.71
C ARG A 91 2.28 -17.04 16.85
N GLY A 92 2.48 -15.97 16.08
CA GLY A 92 1.63 -14.78 16.10
C GLY A 92 1.65 -14.01 17.42
N ARG A 93 2.76 -14.01 18.17
CA ARG A 93 2.87 -13.35 19.48
C ARG A 93 4.13 -12.50 19.58
N CYS A 94 4.03 -11.41 20.33
CA CYS A 94 5.20 -10.59 20.65
C CYS A 94 6.25 -11.44 21.41
N ARG A 95 7.52 -11.34 21.02
CA ARG A 95 8.60 -12.04 21.69
C ARG A 95 8.76 -11.69 23.16
N HIS A 96 8.48 -10.44 23.53
CA HIS A 96 8.71 -9.91 24.88
C HIS A 96 7.50 -10.11 25.80
N CYS A 97 6.32 -9.57 25.43
CA CYS A 97 5.13 -9.61 26.29
C CYS A 97 4.10 -10.70 25.91
N ARG A 98 4.36 -11.45 24.82
CA ARG A 98 3.47 -12.48 24.28
C ARG A 98 2.07 -12.01 23.86
N ALA A 99 1.84 -10.70 23.79
CA ALA A 99 0.60 -10.17 23.24
C ALA A 99 0.38 -10.67 21.81
N PRO A 100 -0.86 -10.97 21.40
CA PRO A 100 -1.15 -11.50 20.07
C PRO A 100 -0.86 -10.46 18.98
N ILE A 101 -0.26 -10.90 17.88
CA ILE A 101 -0.07 -10.13 16.65
C ILE A 101 -1.16 -10.55 15.67
N GLY A 102 -1.97 -9.60 15.23
CA GLY A 102 -3.09 -9.87 14.34
C GLY A 102 -2.68 -10.59 13.05
N TRP A 103 -3.52 -11.50 12.57
CA TRP A 103 -3.34 -12.26 11.33
C TRP A 103 -3.30 -11.40 10.05
N ARG A 104 -3.75 -10.16 10.16
CA ARG A 104 -3.74 -9.19 9.08
C ARG A 104 -2.32 -8.86 8.60
N TYR A 105 -1.34 -8.79 9.51
CA TYR A 105 0.05 -8.52 9.14
C TYR A 105 0.61 -9.55 8.15
N PRO A 106 0.62 -10.86 8.47
CA PRO A 106 1.07 -11.86 7.51
C PRO A 106 0.18 -11.98 6.27
N LEU A 107 -1.11 -11.62 6.34
CA LEU A 107 -1.97 -11.58 5.16
C LEU A 107 -1.50 -10.55 4.14
N VAL A 108 -1.22 -9.32 4.56
CA VAL A 108 -0.72 -8.26 3.67
C VAL A 108 0.64 -8.64 3.09
N GLU A 109 1.52 -9.26 3.88
CA GLU A 109 2.82 -9.77 3.42
C GLU A 109 2.65 -10.85 2.35
N LEU A 110 1.73 -11.78 2.57
CA LEU A 110 1.40 -12.84 1.60
C LEU A 110 0.81 -12.26 0.31
N LEU A 111 -0.13 -11.32 0.42
CA LEU A 111 -0.72 -10.65 -0.75
C LEU A 111 0.35 -9.90 -1.54
N GLY A 112 1.27 -9.21 -0.87
CA GLY A 112 2.41 -8.55 -1.51
C GLY A 112 3.32 -9.52 -2.23
N ALA A 113 3.61 -10.68 -1.64
CA ALA A 113 4.38 -11.76 -2.24
C ALA A 113 3.70 -12.32 -3.49
N LEU A 114 2.42 -12.66 -3.38
CA LEU A 114 1.63 -13.22 -4.48
C LEU A 114 1.47 -12.23 -5.64
N ALA A 115 1.29 -10.94 -5.34
CA ALA A 115 1.22 -9.89 -6.36
C ALA A 115 2.50 -9.82 -7.22
N ALA A 116 3.67 -9.86 -6.56
CA ALA A 116 4.95 -9.88 -7.28
C ALA A 116 5.14 -11.17 -8.09
N ALA A 117 4.81 -12.32 -7.51
CA ALA A 117 4.91 -13.60 -8.20
C ALA A 117 3.97 -13.68 -9.42
N ALA A 118 2.72 -13.21 -9.28
CA ALA A 118 1.77 -13.14 -10.39
C ALA A 118 2.24 -12.21 -11.51
N ALA A 119 2.80 -11.05 -11.16
CA ALA A 119 3.36 -10.13 -12.15
C ALA A 119 4.53 -10.76 -12.92
N VAL A 120 5.46 -11.44 -12.23
CA VAL A 120 6.57 -12.16 -12.88
C VAL A 120 6.07 -13.37 -13.67
N TRP A 121 5.06 -14.07 -13.20
CA TRP A 121 4.44 -15.18 -13.92
C TRP A 121 3.84 -14.73 -15.26
N CYS A 122 3.13 -13.58 -15.27
CA CYS A 122 2.45 -13.07 -16.46
C CYS A 122 3.39 -12.37 -17.45
N PHE A 123 4.38 -11.63 -16.97
CA PHE A 123 5.19 -10.73 -17.78
C PHE A 123 6.68 -11.10 -17.80
N GLY A 124 7.08 -12.17 -17.11
CA GLY A 124 8.50 -12.48 -16.88
C GLY A 124 9.19 -11.43 -16.00
N PRO A 125 10.51 -11.51 -15.79
CA PRO A 125 11.29 -10.54 -15.02
C PRO A 125 11.58 -9.27 -15.84
N THR A 126 10.56 -8.55 -16.20
CA THR A 126 10.58 -7.37 -17.09
C THR A 126 10.17 -6.11 -16.33
N TRP A 127 10.32 -4.96 -17.00
CA TRP A 127 9.77 -3.69 -16.53
C TRP A 127 8.24 -3.73 -16.37
N GLN A 128 7.55 -4.46 -17.25
CA GLN A 128 6.10 -4.66 -17.16
C GLN A 128 5.71 -5.34 -15.86
N ALA A 129 6.44 -6.41 -15.48
CA ALA A 129 6.20 -7.08 -14.20
C ALA A 129 6.40 -6.15 -12.99
N LEU A 130 7.43 -5.30 -13.02
CA LEU A 130 7.68 -4.33 -11.95
C LEU A 130 6.55 -3.30 -11.86
N ALA A 131 6.10 -2.77 -12.98
CA ALA A 131 5.01 -1.81 -13.03
C ALA A 131 3.67 -2.43 -12.56
N ALA A 132 3.37 -3.67 -12.99
CA ALA A 132 2.19 -4.42 -12.56
C ALA A 132 2.23 -4.71 -11.05
N ALA A 133 3.37 -5.17 -10.52
CA ALA A 133 3.54 -5.40 -9.09
C ALA A 133 3.38 -4.11 -8.28
N GLY A 134 3.96 -3.00 -8.73
CA GLY A 134 3.83 -1.68 -8.11
C GLY A 134 2.37 -1.22 -8.03
N PHE A 135 1.61 -1.39 -9.11
CA PHE A 135 0.17 -1.11 -9.13
C PHE A 135 -0.58 -1.98 -8.11
N LEU A 136 -0.35 -3.29 -8.10
CA LEU A 136 -1.00 -4.21 -7.17
C LEU A 136 -0.66 -3.90 -5.70
N TRP A 137 0.59 -3.56 -5.39
CA TRP A 137 1.00 -3.17 -4.05
C TRP A 137 0.29 -1.88 -3.59
N CYS A 138 0.20 -0.87 -4.44
CA CYS A 138 -0.57 0.34 -4.14
C CYS A 138 -2.06 0.02 -3.95
N ALA A 139 -2.64 -0.83 -4.79
CA ALA A 139 -4.04 -1.25 -4.66
C ALA A 139 -4.30 -2.00 -3.34
N ILE A 140 -3.38 -2.89 -2.92
CA ILE A 140 -3.45 -3.56 -1.62
C ILE A 140 -3.43 -2.53 -0.49
N ALA A 141 -2.48 -1.58 -0.50
CA ALA A 141 -2.40 -0.55 0.53
C ALA A 141 -3.69 0.28 0.60
N LEU A 142 -4.18 0.77 -0.55
CA LEU A 142 -5.42 1.55 -0.63
C LEU A 142 -6.64 0.76 -0.12
N ALA A 143 -6.77 -0.51 -0.51
CA ALA A 143 -7.87 -1.35 -0.07
C ALA A 143 -7.88 -1.54 1.46
N PHE A 144 -6.73 -1.77 2.07
CA PHE A 144 -6.65 -1.93 3.53
C PHE A 144 -6.79 -0.61 4.28
N ILE A 145 -6.34 0.52 3.72
CA ILE A 145 -6.59 1.85 4.28
C ILE A 145 -8.08 2.17 4.25
N ASP A 146 -8.74 1.91 3.11
CA ASP A 146 -10.17 2.14 2.96
C ASP A 146 -11.01 1.29 3.91
N LEU A 147 -10.67 0.01 4.07
CA LEU A 147 -11.32 -0.89 5.03
C LEU A 147 -11.23 -0.39 6.50
N ASP A 148 -10.12 0.30 6.85
CA ASP A 148 -9.91 0.78 8.21
C ASP A 148 -10.51 2.15 8.47
N THR A 149 -10.33 3.07 7.52
CA THR A 149 -10.56 4.50 7.74
C THR A 149 -11.58 5.10 6.79
N ARG A 150 -11.99 4.35 5.75
CA ARG A 150 -12.80 4.84 4.63
C ARG A 150 -12.20 6.07 3.95
N LEU A 151 -10.88 6.13 3.90
CA LEU A 151 -10.10 7.16 3.24
C LEU A 151 -9.36 6.56 2.06
N LEU A 152 -9.31 7.29 0.96
CA LEU A 152 -8.47 7.01 -0.21
C LEU A 152 -7.47 8.16 -0.34
N PRO A 153 -6.24 8.01 0.21
CA PRO A 153 -5.26 9.09 0.24
C PRO A 153 -4.83 9.53 -1.16
N ASP A 154 -4.99 10.81 -1.47
CA ASP A 154 -4.51 11.40 -2.73
C ASP A 154 -2.99 11.26 -2.91
N ALA A 155 -2.25 11.18 -1.80
CA ALA A 155 -0.82 10.91 -1.79
C ALA A 155 -0.43 9.55 -2.42
N LEU A 156 -1.38 8.62 -2.55
CA LEU A 156 -1.20 7.34 -3.26
C LEU A 156 -1.95 7.30 -4.58
N THR A 157 -3.20 7.76 -4.61
CA THR A 157 -4.07 7.63 -5.80
C THR A 157 -3.58 8.49 -6.96
N LEU A 158 -3.20 9.75 -6.72
CA LEU A 158 -2.73 10.65 -7.77
C LEU A 158 -1.37 10.23 -8.36
N PRO A 159 -0.32 9.92 -7.55
CA PRO A 159 0.91 9.38 -8.10
C PRO A 159 0.71 8.07 -8.86
N LEU A 160 -0.20 7.19 -8.40
CA LEU A 160 -0.50 5.94 -9.09
C LEU A 160 -1.15 6.18 -10.46
N LEU A 161 -2.09 7.12 -10.56
CA LEU A 161 -2.71 7.55 -11.83
C LEU A 161 -1.64 8.03 -12.82
N TRP A 162 -0.80 8.98 -12.38
CA TRP A 162 0.25 9.54 -13.24
C TRP A 162 1.28 8.49 -13.64
N ALA A 163 1.70 7.64 -12.69
CA ALA A 163 2.61 6.53 -12.98
C ALA A 163 2.02 5.58 -14.02
N GLY A 164 0.72 5.26 -13.93
CA GLY A 164 0.02 4.44 -14.92
C GLY A 164 0.04 5.05 -16.32
N LEU A 165 -0.21 6.36 -16.44
CA LEU A 165 -0.14 7.06 -17.73
C LEU A 165 1.29 7.10 -18.27
N LEU A 166 2.28 7.41 -17.42
CA LEU A 166 3.70 7.44 -17.81
C LEU A 166 4.23 6.09 -18.26
N VAL A 167 3.86 5.01 -17.57
CA VAL A 167 4.22 3.64 -17.98
C VAL A 167 3.65 3.31 -19.36
N ASN A 168 2.46 3.82 -19.71
CA ASN A 168 1.83 3.58 -21.00
C ASN A 168 2.22 4.57 -22.10
N LEU A 169 3.14 5.53 -21.87
CA LEU A 169 3.64 6.41 -22.93
C LEU A 169 4.18 5.65 -24.15
N HIS A 170 4.79 4.49 -23.92
CA HIS A 170 5.32 3.63 -24.95
C HIS A 170 4.46 2.38 -25.20
N GLY A 171 3.20 2.39 -24.79
CA GLY A 171 2.29 1.28 -25.00
C GLY A 171 2.66 0.02 -24.22
N THR A 172 3.15 0.17 -22.97
CA THR A 172 3.61 -0.95 -22.14
C THR A 172 2.53 -1.99 -21.89
N PHE A 173 1.32 -1.57 -21.55
CA PHE A 173 0.14 -2.44 -21.38
C PHE A 173 -0.93 -2.14 -22.43
N VAL A 174 -1.21 -0.85 -22.67
CA VAL A 174 -2.19 -0.38 -23.64
C VAL A 174 -1.69 0.92 -24.28
N PRO A 175 -2.17 1.28 -25.47
CA PRO A 175 -1.89 2.59 -26.09
C PRO A 175 -2.29 3.73 -25.16
N LEU A 176 -1.53 4.81 -25.14
CA LEU A 176 -1.79 5.96 -24.27
C LEU A 176 -3.22 6.54 -24.39
N PRO A 177 -3.81 6.68 -25.60
CA PRO A 177 -5.20 7.12 -25.71
C PRO A 177 -6.18 6.25 -24.94
N ASP A 178 -6.01 4.92 -24.99
CA ASP A 178 -6.88 3.96 -24.28
C ASP A 178 -6.67 4.06 -22.76
N ALA A 179 -5.43 4.27 -22.31
CA ALA A 179 -5.13 4.49 -20.90
C ALA A 179 -5.81 5.77 -20.38
N VAL A 180 -5.77 6.86 -21.14
CA VAL A 180 -6.44 8.13 -20.81
C VAL A 180 -7.95 7.95 -20.78
N LEU A 181 -8.52 7.31 -21.81
CA LEU A 181 -9.96 7.04 -21.87
C LEU A 181 -10.42 6.15 -20.72
N GLY A 182 -9.61 5.15 -20.34
CA GLY A 182 -9.88 4.30 -19.18
C GLY A 182 -9.90 5.09 -17.87
N ALA A 183 -8.93 5.99 -17.68
CA ALA A 183 -8.87 6.85 -16.49
C ALA A 183 -10.08 7.79 -16.41
N VAL A 184 -10.45 8.43 -17.54
CA VAL A 184 -11.62 9.29 -17.62
C VAL A 184 -12.90 8.50 -17.38
N ALA A 185 -13.06 7.34 -17.99
CA ALA A 185 -14.24 6.49 -17.83
C ALA A 185 -14.39 6.02 -16.37
N GLY A 186 -13.28 5.56 -15.74
CA GLY A 186 -13.29 5.17 -14.34
C GLY A 186 -13.72 6.30 -13.40
N TYR A 187 -13.16 7.49 -13.61
CA TYR A 187 -13.56 8.67 -12.85
C TYR A 187 -15.05 9.01 -13.04
N LEU A 188 -15.52 9.06 -14.29
CA LEU A 188 -16.90 9.41 -14.59
C LEU A 188 -17.91 8.40 -14.05
N VAL A 189 -17.58 7.11 -14.04
CA VAL A 189 -18.44 6.08 -13.44
C VAL A 189 -18.63 6.34 -11.94
N LEU A 190 -17.55 6.52 -11.19
CA LEU A 190 -17.65 6.81 -9.75
C LEU A 190 -18.32 8.14 -9.47
N TRP A 191 -18.01 9.17 -10.25
CA TRP A 191 -18.65 10.49 -10.16
C TRP A 191 -20.16 10.41 -10.43
N SER A 192 -20.58 9.65 -11.44
CA SER A 192 -21.99 9.44 -11.76
C SER A 192 -22.74 8.70 -10.65
N ILE A 193 -22.12 7.67 -10.05
CA ILE A 193 -22.68 6.95 -8.91
C ILE A 193 -22.86 7.88 -7.71
N TYR A 194 -21.86 8.71 -7.40
CA TYR A 194 -21.94 9.70 -6.33
C TYR A 194 -23.10 10.66 -6.53
N TRP A 195 -23.24 11.26 -7.73
CA TRP A 195 -24.31 12.19 -8.02
C TRP A 195 -25.69 11.53 -8.03
N LEU A 196 -25.80 10.33 -8.58
CA LEU A 196 -27.03 9.57 -8.57
C LEU A 196 -27.48 9.28 -7.12
N PHE A 197 -26.57 8.85 -6.28
CA PHE A 197 -26.86 8.61 -4.87
C PHE A 197 -27.30 9.90 -4.15
N LYS A 198 -26.59 10.99 -4.36
CA LYS A 198 -26.91 12.30 -3.76
C LYS A 198 -28.28 12.79 -4.22
N LEU A 199 -28.62 12.64 -5.51
CA LEU A 199 -29.92 13.03 -6.04
C LEU A 199 -31.08 12.17 -5.50
N LEU A 200 -30.85 10.87 -5.33
CA LEU A 200 -31.88 9.94 -4.84
C LEU A 200 -32.09 10.00 -3.32
N THR A 201 -31.06 10.25 -2.55
CA THR A 201 -31.12 10.17 -1.08
C THR A 201 -31.04 11.52 -0.38
N GLY A 202 -30.64 12.59 -1.07
CA GLY A 202 -30.36 13.90 -0.48
C GLY A 202 -29.17 13.93 0.47
N LYS A 203 -28.44 12.80 0.62
CA LYS A 203 -27.30 12.67 1.52
C LYS A 203 -25.99 12.69 0.73
N GLU A 204 -24.97 13.32 1.27
CA GLU A 204 -23.61 13.18 0.76
C GLU A 204 -23.10 11.81 1.23
N GLY A 205 -23.10 10.83 0.34
CA GLY A 205 -22.61 9.50 0.56
C GLY A 205 -21.35 9.27 -0.27
N MET A 206 -20.30 9.09 0.37
CA MET A 206 -19.05 8.31 0.26
C MET A 206 -18.07 8.88 1.22
#